data_a669fad026e9d9b67a3ab92c1597280a
#
_entry.id   a669fad026e9d9b67a3ab92c1597280a
#
_cell.length_a   1.000
_cell.length_b   1.000
_cell.length_c   1.000
_cell.angle_alpha   90.00
_cell.angle_beta   90.00
_cell.angle_gamma   90.00
#
_symmetry.space_group_name_H-M   'P 1'
#
loop_
_entity.id
_entity.type
_entity.pdbx_description
1 polymer ?
#
loop_
_entity_poly.entity_id
_entity_poly.type
_entity_poly.pdbx_seq_one_letter_code
_entity_poly.pdbx_strand_id
1 'polypeptide(L)'
;MEPIYVTGHRNPDTDSIVSAMAYAALRNALGDREFVPARLGHISDETRLVLDRFGFEPPVRIQTMRTQVRDLDYDTPPALSGAVTVSRAWAALQTNKAKSIPAIPVTNENGELYGMLSPSEIASYDMRTLSDSRVDRIPVFNLLSVLDGKILNESGYLTDTISGEVSIALPQNNENLLFKGPDAIVIVGEQPEMARRAVEQQVSCLIVCQAELPEQLRQMQTNTCIIATPFDAYKAARMVYYAIEVARVCRTEDLEAFHLTDFVDDVREVVLKSRHRSYPILDENDKVVGTLSRYHLIKPRRKRVVLVDHNEAAQSVPGLEQAEIVEIIDHHRLADIQTGGPIYFRNEPVGSTATIISEMYQERGLMPPAKLAGLIAAAIVADTVMFKSPTSTAVDRRMADRMARIANVSLDELGKTIFSASISDDKPADALLFTDFKDFHIADHDFGVSQITCVDSERMMERKDEFLSVMQKTMDERGYTLMILMLTDVLLEGTHLLYLGDEDIITQAFGVKLKDHTCFLPGVVSRKKQVIPMLTALWG
;
A
#
# COMPACT_ATOMS: atom_id res chain seq x y z
N MET A 1 3.31 -2.23 16.57
CA MET A 1 2.23 -1.20 16.55
C MET A 1 2.30 -0.53 15.20
N GLU A 2 1.17 -0.20 14.59
CA GLU A 2 1.16 0.52 13.32
C GLU A 2 1.67 1.95 13.53
N PRO A 3 2.45 2.49 12.57
CA PRO A 3 2.96 3.85 12.66
C PRO A 3 1.82 4.87 12.56
N ILE A 4 2.03 6.04 13.15
CA ILE A 4 1.18 7.22 12.98
C ILE A 4 1.87 8.13 11.96
N TYR A 5 1.20 8.37 10.83
CA TYR A 5 1.76 9.24 9.80
C TYR A 5 1.54 10.71 10.16
N VAL A 6 2.56 11.54 9.94
CA VAL A 6 2.47 12.99 10.10
C VAL A 6 2.56 13.61 8.72
N THR A 7 1.50 14.27 8.26
CA THR A 7 1.42 14.80 6.90
C THR A 7 1.09 16.28 6.90
N GLY A 8 1.78 17.03 6.05
CA GLY A 8 1.36 18.36 5.65
C GLY A 8 0.34 18.34 4.51
N HIS A 9 0.08 19.48 3.89
CA HIS A 9 -0.93 19.62 2.85
C HIS A 9 -0.49 19.01 1.50
N ARG A 10 -1.46 18.88 0.56
CA ARG A 10 -1.32 18.14 -0.71
C ARG A 10 -0.25 18.71 -1.65
N ASN A 11 -0.09 20.03 -1.68
CA ASN A 11 0.95 20.70 -2.45
C ASN A 11 2.01 21.24 -1.48
N PRO A 12 2.88 20.37 -0.95
CA PRO A 12 3.70 20.70 0.19
C PRO A 12 4.74 21.76 -0.15
N ASP A 13 4.79 22.82 0.65
CA ASP A 13 5.87 23.79 0.70
C ASP A 13 6.92 23.40 1.76
N THR A 14 7.84 24.30 2.05
CA THR A 14 8.90 24.04 3.01
C THR A 14 8.37 23.90 4.44
N ASP A 15 7.36 24.70 4.83
CA ASP A 15 6.77 24.61 6.18
C ASP A 15 6.03 23.29 6.37
N SER A 16 5.24 22.89 5.40
CA SER A 16 4.49 21.63 5.38
C SER A 16 5.37 20.39 5.55
N ILE A 17 6.49 20.32 4.82
CA ILE A 17 7.44 19.19 4.90
C ILE A 17 8.20 19.21 6.22
N VAL A 18 8.76 20.35 6.59
CA VAL A 18 9.59 20.46 7.79
C VAL A 18 8.75 20.29 9.05
N SER A 19 7.53 20.83 9.09
CA SER A 19 6.59 20.65 10.19
C SER A 19 6.24 19.19 10.40
N ALA A 20 6.03 18.41 9.33
CA ALA A 20 5.81 16.98 9.44
C ALA A 20 7.02 16.25 10.05
N MET A 21 8.24 16.59 9.61
CA MET A 21 9.47 15.99 10.11
C MET A 21 9.75 16.38 11.58
N ALA A 22 9.60 17.66 11.90
CA ALA A 22 9.88 18.20 13.23
C ALA A 22 8.87 17.68 14.27
N TYR A 23 7.59 17.59 13.90
CA TYR A 23 6.56 17.06 14.79
C TYR A 23 6.72 15.56 15.03
N ALA A 24 6.99 14.78 13.99
CA ALA A 24 7.29 13.36 14.13
C ALA A 24 8.50 13.12 15.05
N ALA A 25 9.57 13.91 14.89
CA ALA A 25 10.75 13.82 15.75
C ALA A 25 10.44 14.18 17.21
N LEU A 26 9.64 15.23 17.46
CA LEU A 26 9.19 15.62 18.80
C LEU A 26 8.40 14.48 19.46
N ARG A 27 7.43 13.90 18.74
CA ARG A 27 6.57 12.85 19.28
C ARG A 27 7.34 11.56 19.55
N ASN A 28 8.29 11.20 18.67
CA ASN A 28 9.16 10.05 18.87
C ASN A 28 10.09 10.22 20.07
N ALA A 29 10.53 11.44 20.36
CA ALA A 29 11.33 11.73 21.55
C ALA A 29 10.53 11.65 22.87
N LEU A 30 9.21 11.80 22.82
CA LEU A 30 8.32 11.82 23.98
C LEU A 30 7.65 10.49 24.29
N GLY A 31 7.61 9.52 23.38
CA GLY A 31 6.68 8.45 23.56
C GLY A 31 6.97 7.07 23.01
N ASP A 32 6.02 6.17 23.29
CA ASP A 32 6.06 4.74 23.02
C ASP A 32 5.49 4.35 21.64
N ARG A 33 5.15 5.33 20.79
CA ARG A 33 4.56 5.10 19.45
C ARG A 33 5.46 5.65 18.37
N GLU A 34 5.49 4.99 17.25
CA GLU A 34 6.23 5.41 16.08
C GLU A 34 5.44 6.46 15.28
N PHE A 35 5.98 7.65 15.14
CA PHE A 35 5.49 8.70 14.25
C PHE A 35 6.40 8.79 13.04
N VAL A 36 5.81 8.66 11.85
CA VAL A 36 6.53 8.65 10.57
C VAL A 36 6.17 9.91 9.78
N PRO A 37 7.14 10.80 9.48
CA PRO A 37 6.88 11.94 8.63
C PRO A 37 6.58 11.48 7.21
N ALA A 38 5.56 12.09 6.59
CA ALA A 38 5.13 11.74 5.26
C ALA A 38 4.75 12.99 4.45
N ARG A 39 4.82 12.86 3.12
CA ARG A 39 4.42 13.90 2.17
C ARG A 39 3.36 13.40 1.21
N LEU A 40 2.53 14.31 0.71
CA LEU A 40 1.45 13.99 -0.21
C LEU A 40 1.81 14.30 -1.67
N GLY A 41 2.59 15.35 -1.90
CA GLY A 41 2.99 15.83 -3.22
C GLY A 41 4.48 15.75 -3.53
N HIS A 42 4.84 16.38 -4.63
CA HIS A 42 6.23 16.61 -4.97
C HIS A 42 6.79 17.74 -4.10
N ILE A 43 8.06 17.64 -3.74
CA ILE A 43 8.76 18.72 -3.04
C ILE A 43 9.25 19.74 -4.04
N SER A 44 9.19 21.02 -3.66
CA SER A 44 9.73 22.13 -4.42
C SER A 44 11.28 22.10 -4.43
N ASP A 45 11.89 22.80 -5.37
CA ASP A 45 13.35 22.93 -5.39
C ASP A 45 13.88 23.67 -4.15
N GLU A 46 13.10 24.64 -3.66
CA GLU A 46 13.36 25.33 -2.39
C GLU A 46 13.41 24.35 -1.22
N THR A 47 12.37 23.52 -1.07
CA THR A 47 12.32 22.51 0.00
C THR A 47 13.46 21.50 -0.13
N ARG A 48 13.77 21.08 -1.36
CA ARG A 48 14.88 20.16 -1.63
C ARG A 48 16.22 20.76 -1.18
N LEU A 49 16.49 22.00 -1.57
CA LEU A 49 17.70 22.72 -1.18
C LEU A 49 17.84 22.81 0.34
N VAL A 50 16.75 23.10 1.05
CA VAL A 50 16.73 23.16 2.50
C VAL A 50 17.04 21.80 3.12
N LEU A 51 16.42 20.73 2.64
CA LEU A 51 16.68 19.36 3.10
C LEU A 51 18.13 18.95 2.88
N ASP A 52 18.65 19.17 1.68
CA ASP A 52 20.03 18.82 1.29
C ASP A 52 21.06 19.58 2.14
N ARG A 53 20.84 20.89 2.40
CA ARG A 53 21.71 21.72 3.24
C ARG A 53 21.88 21.15 4.63
N PHE A 54 20.85 20.59 5.22
CA PHE A 54 20.89 20.02 6.58
C PHE A 54 21.09 18.50 6.59
N GLY A 55 21.20 17.86 5.42
CA GLY A 55 21.48 16.45 5.26
C GLY A 55 20.31 15.56 5.67
N PHE A 56 19.11 15.90 5.21
CA PHE A 56 17.90 15.11 5.36
C PHE A 56 17.36 14.61 4.04
N GLU A 57 16.89 13.37 4.03
CA GLU A 57 16.14 12.83 2.91
C GLU A 57 14.67 13.28 2.97
N PRO A 58 14.01 13.42 1.80
CA PRO A 58 12.58 13.69 1.76
C PRO A 58 11.76 12.65 2.50
N PRO A 59 10.69 13.06 3.23
CA PRO A 59 9.80 12.11 3.88
C PRO A 59 9.12 11.16 2.88
N VAL A 60 8.70 9.99 3.35
CA VAL A 60 8.01 8.98 2.54
C VAL A 60 6.76 9.56 1.88
N ARG A 61 6.52 9.19 0.61
CA ARG A 61 5.32 9.64 -0.09
C ARG A 61 4.14 8.74 0.20
N ILE A 62 3.03 9.31 0.65
CA ILE A 62 1.75 8.62 0.82
C ILE A 62 0.77 9.10 -0.24
N GLN A 63 0.14 8.15 -0.93
CA GLN A 63 -0.82 8.46 -2.00
C GLN A 63 -2.27 8.44 -1.50
N THR A 64 -2.57 7.63 -0.47
CA THR A 64 -3.92 7.46 0.05
C THR A 64 -3.93 6.96 1.48
N MET A 65 -4.93 7.37 2.24
CA MET A 65 -5.28 6.83 3.56
C MET A 65 -6.38 5.76 3.50
N ARG A 66 -6.94 5.46 2.32
CA ARG A 66 -7.86 4.34 2.18
C ARG A 66 -7.21 3.06 2.67
N THR A 67 -7.96 2.26 3.40
CA THR A 67 -7.49 0.95 3.88
C THR A 67 -7.36 -0.01 2.70
N GLN A 68 -6.21 -0.67 2.60
CA GLN A 68 -5.91 -1.70 1.60
C GLN A 68 -5.87 -3.08 2.24
N VAL A 69 -5.94 -4.13 1.44
CA VAL A 69 -5.87 -5.53 1.94
C VAL A 69 -4.60 -5.76 2.77
N ARG A 70 -3.46 -5.14 2.40
CA ARG A 70 -2.21 -5.23 3.17
C ARG A 70 -2.30 -4.68 4.60
N ASP A 71 -3.26 -3.80 4.87
CA ASP A 71 -3.47 -3.18 6.18
C ASP A 71 -4.37 -4.04 7.09
N LEU A 72 -4.89 -5.18 6.59
CA LEU A 72 -5.72 -6.10 7.34
C LEU A 72 -4.88 -7.15 8.07
N ASP A 73 -5.42 -7.66 9.16
CA ASP A 73 -4.84 -8.79 9.90
C ASP A 73 -5.37 -10.11 9.29
N TYR A 74 -5.01 -10.36 8.01
CA TYR A 74 -5.47 -11.52 7.26
C TYR A 74 -4.74 -12.80 7.69
N ASP A 75 -5.35 -13.96 7.37
CA ASP A 75 -4.77 -15.26 7.68
C ASP A 75 -3.61 -15.60 6.73
N THR A 76 -2.56 -16.19 7.27
CA THR A 76 -1.39 -16.68 6.50
C THR A 76 -1.24 -18.19 6.64
N PRO A 77 -2.19 -19.01 6.14
CA PRO A 77 -2.01 -20.45 6.12
C PRO A 77 -0.88 -20.80 5.14
N PRO A 78 -0.10 -21.87 5.43
CA PRO A 78 0.89 -22.32 4.45
C PRO A 78 0.17 -22.75 3.18
N ALA A 79 0.55 -22.15 2.04
CA ALA A 79 0.07 -22.59 0.74
C ALA A 79 0.54 -24.04 0.48
N LEU A 80 -0.31 -24.82 -0.17
CA LEU A 80 -0.02 -26.21 -0.51
C LEU A 80 0.41 -26.30 -1.99
N SER A 81 1.53 -26.95 -2.26
CA SER A 81 1.83 -27.32 -3.65
C SER A 81 0.74 -28.27 -4.17
N GLY A 82 0.32 -28.09 -5.41
CA GLY A 82 -0.64 -28.98 -6.08
C GLY A 82 -0.24 -30.45 -6.11
N ALA A 83 1.05 -30.75 -6.00
CA ALA A 83 1.61 -32.10 -6.00
C ALA A 83 1.49 -32.84 -4.66
N VAL A 84 1.12 -32.16 -3.54
CA VAL A 84 0.95 -32.86 -2.26
C VAL A 84 -0.28 -33.75 -2.27
N THR A 85 -0.28 -34.81 -1.46
CA THR A 85 -1.42 -35.72 -1.35
C THR A 85 -2.60 -35.10 -0.61
N VAL A 86 -3.81 -35.51 -0.95
CA VAL A 86 -5.05 -35.12 -0.23
C VAL A 86 -4.93 -35.46 1.27
N SER A 87 -4.29 -36.58 1.62
CA SER A 87 -4.00 -36.96 3.03
C SER A 87 -3.21 -35.88 3.77
N ARG A 88 -2.12 -35.38 3.17
CA ARG A 88 -1.30 -34.31 3.74
C ARG A 88 -2.05 -32.99 3.80
N ALA A 89 -2.81 -32.68 2.77
CA ALA A 89 -3.64 -31.46 2.72
C ALA A 89 -4.73 -31.48 3.81
N TRP A 90 -5.36 -32.64 4.06
CA TRP A 90 -6.29 -32.81 5.16
C TRP A 90 -5.64 -32.56 6.52
N ALA A 91 -4.45 -33.09 6.76
CA ALA A 91 -3.71 -32.83 7.99
C ALA A 91 -3.39 -31.32 8.17
N ALA A 92 -3.03 -30.62 7.09
CA ALA A 92 -2.82 -29.18 7.12
C ALA A 92 -4.12 -28.42 7.46
N LEU A 93 -5.26 -28.79 6.88
CA LEU A 93 -6.57 -28.21 7.21
C LEU A 93 -6.93 -28.43 8.69
N GLN A 94 -6.68 -29.61 9.25
CA GLN A 94 -6.93 -29.90 10.67
C GLN A 94 -6.05 -29.05 11.60
N THR A 95 -4.78 -28.86 11.26
CA THR A 95 -3.86 -28.00 12.03
C THR A 95 -4.34 -26.55 12.06
N ASN A 96 -4.89 -26.04 10.96
CA ASN A 96 -5.41 -24.67 10.85
C ASN A 96 -6.84 -24.52 11.42
N LYS A 97 -7.51 -25.62 11.78
CA LYS A 97 -8.87 -25.56 12.35
C LYS A 97 -8.93 -24.77 13.64
N ALA A 98 -7.89 -24.82 14.46
CA ALA A 98 -7.80 -24.01 15.69
C ALA A 98 -7.82 -22.50 15.42
N LYS A 99 -7.41 -22.06 14.22
CA LYS A 99 -7.45 -20.68 13.74
C LYS A 99 -8.70 -20.36 12.94
N SER A 100 -9.63 -21.31 12.81
CA SER A 100 -10.88 -21.18 12.04
C SER A 100 -10.69 -20.82 10.56
N ILE A 101 -9.55 -21.20 9.96
CA ILE A 101 -9.25 -20.95 8.55
C ILE A 101 -10.10 -21.92 7.70
N PRO A 102 -11.01 -21.42 6.87
CA PRO A 102 -12.01 -22.26 6.20
C PRO A 102 -11.49 -22.97 4.95
N ALA A 103 -10.42 -22.47 4.33
CA ALA A 103 -9.81 -23.04 3.15
C ALA A 103 -8.33 -22.64 3.05
N ILE A 104 -7.55 -23.48 2.35
CA ILE A 104 -6.13 -23.27 2.12
C ILE A 104 -5.89 -23.07 0.62
N PRO A 105 -5.06 -22.11 0.22
CA PRO A 105 -4.65 -21.95 -1.18
C PRO A 105 -3.78 -23.13 -1.64
N VAL A 106 -4.02 -23.54 -2.88
CA VAL A 106 -3.18 -24.51 -3.60
C VAL A 106 -2.42 -23.75 -4.66
N THR A 107 -1.11 -23.98 -4.76
CA THR A 107 -0.22 -23.28 -5.69
C THR A 107 0.42 -24.24 -6.70
N ASN A 108 0.81 -23.68 -7.84
CA ASN A 108 1.70 -24.35 -8.77
C ASN A 108 3.16 -24.33 -8.28
N GLU A 109 4.08 -24.85 -9.08
CA GLU A 109 5.51 -24.92 -8.77
C GLU A 109 6.16 -23.53 -8.62
N ASN A 110 5.59 -22.49 -9.25
CA ASN A 110 6.05 -21.12 -9.20
C ASN A 110 5.50 -20.34 -7.98
N GLY A 111 4.60 -20.93 -7.19
CA GLY A 111 3.94 -20.28 -6.06
C GLY A 111 2.73 -19.41 -6.46
N GLU A 112 2.29 -19.49 -7.72
CA GLU A 112 1.09 -18.81 -8.21
C GLU A 112 -0.17 -19.60 -7.81
N LEU A 113 -1.29 -18.91 -7.71
CA LEU A 113 -2.56 -19.52 -7.33
C LEU A 113 -3.02 -20.54 -8.40
N TYR A 114 -3.16 -21.78 -7.98
CA TYR A 114 -3.75 -22.85 -8.79
C TYR A 114 -5.21 -23.12 -8.41
N GLY A 115 -5.53 -23.10 -7.12
CA GLY A 115 -6.87 -23.38 -6.64
C GLY A 115 -7.06 -23.13 -5.14
N MET A 116 -8.24 -23.47 -4.65
CA MET A 116 -8.58 -23.41 -3.22
C MET A 116 -9.08 -24.76 -2.74
N LEU A 117 -8.59 -25.19 -1.58
CA LEU A 117 -8.99 -26.44 -0.93
C LEU A 117 -9.68 -26.17 0.39
N SER A 118 -10.91 -26.66 0.53
CA SER A 118 -11.65 -26.68 1.79
C SER A 118 -12.10 -28.11 2.13
N PRO A 119 -12.60 -28.34 3.35
CA PRO A 119 -13.20 -29.64 3.70
C PRO A 119 -14.33 -30.07 2.75
N SER A 120 -15.04 -29.15 2.11
CA SER A 120 -16.14 -29.47 1.19
C SER A 120 -15.64 -30.09 -0.13
N GLU A 121 -14.51 -29.63 -0.67
CA GLU A 121 -13.89 -30.24 -1.87
C GLU A 121 -13.46 -31.67 -1.57
N ILE A 122 -12.81 -31.88 -0.40
CA ILE A 122 -12.40 -33.23 0.03
C ILE A 122 -13.63 -34.15 0.24
N ALA A 123 -14.68 -33.65 0.90
CA ALA A 123 -15.91 -34.42 1.11
C ALA A 123 -16.59 -34.77 -0.22
N SER A 124 -16.66 -33.81 -1.15
CA SER A 124 -17.23 -34.04 -2.49
C SER A 124 -16.43 -35.05 -3.30
N TYR A 125 -15.09 -35.02 -3.16
CA TYR A 125 -14.23 -36.04 -3.75
C TYR A 125 -14.47 -37.40 -3.11
N ASP A 126 -14.51 -37.50 -1.78
CA ASP A 126 -14.74 -38.74 -1.05
C ASP A 126 -16.08 -39.38 -1.42
N MET A 127 -17.13 -38.59 -1.54
CA MET A 127 -18.45 -39.10 -1.96
C MET A 127 -18.46 -39.63 -3.41
N ARG A 128 -17.67 -39.03 -4.31
CA ARG A 128 -17.51 -39.55 -5.68
C ARG A 128 -16.84 -40.92 -5.73
N THR A 129 -15.88 -41.17 -4.84
CA THR A 129 -15.18 -42.48 -4.77
C THR A 129 -16.07 -43.62 -4.34
N LEU A 130 -17.25 -43.36 -3.74
CA LEU A 130 -18.24 -44.39 -3.41
C LEU A 130 -18.97 -44.94 -4.65
N SER A 131 -19.11 -44.12 -5.68
CA SER A 131 -19.75 -44.51 -6.94
C SER A 131 -18.74 -44.93 -8.02
N ASP A 132 -17.51 -44.46 -7.93
CA ASP A 132 -16.42 -44.81 -8.84
C ASP A 132 -15.20 -45.23 -8.03
N SER A 133 -14.96 -46.56 -7.99
CA SER A 133 -13.83 -47.16 -7.25
C SER A 133 -12.51 -47.06 -8.00
N ARG A 134 -12.47 -46.40 -9.17
CA ARG A 134 -11.26 -46.26 -9.98
C ARG A 134 -10.41 -45.08 -9.51
N VAL A 135 -9.12 -45.30 -9.41
CA VAL A 135 -8.10 -44.26 -9.29
C VAL A 135 -7.23 -44.20 -10.52
N ASP A 136 -6.72 -43.03 -10.86
CA ASP A 136 -5.93 -42.85 -12.05
C ASP A 136 -4.62 -42.10 -11.73
N ARG A 137 -3.51 -42.63 -12.29
CA ARG A 137 -2.18 -42.01 -12.28
C ARG A 137 -1.73 -41.52 -10.88
N ILE A 138 -1.82 -42.36 -9.86
CA ILE A 138 -1.27 -42.09 -8.54
C ILE A 138 0.22 -42.37 -8.55
N PRO A 139 1.11 -41.43 -8.22
CA PRO A 139 2.53 -41.71 -8.07
C PRO A 139 2.77 -42.78 -7.01
N VAL A 140 3.60 -43.76 -7.29
CA VAL A 140 3.96 -44.84 -6.32
C VAL A 140 4.49 -44.25 -5.02
N PHE A 141 5.28 -43.17 -5.10
CA PHE A 141 5.78 -42.47 -3.93
C PHE A 141 4.65 -41.96 -3.02
N ASN A 142 3.55 -41.43 -3.63
CA ASN A 142 2.39 -40.96 -2.89
C ASN A 142 1.69 -42.13 -2.16
N LEU A 143 1.50 -43.26 -2.85
CA LEU A 143 0.94 -44.46 -2.23
C LEU A 143 1.77 -44.92 -1.02
N LEU A 144 3.09 -45.02 -1.19
CA LEU A 144 4.01 -45.39 -0.10
C LEU A 144 3.89 -44.44 1.09
N SER A 145 3.88 -43.14 0.81
CA SER A 145 3.78 -42.11 1.85
C SER A 145 2.47 -42.19 2.63
N VAL A 146 1.34 -42.39 1.94
CA VAL A 146 0.01 -42.39 2.56
C VAL A 146 -0.31 -43.71 3.27
N LEU A 147 0.22 -44.83 2.75
CA LEU A 147 0.02 -46.15 3.33
C LEU A 147 1.02 -46.51 4.44
N ASP A 148 1.98 -45.63 4.76
CA ASP A 148 3.15 -45.98 5.55
C ASP A 148 3.80 -47.29 5.02
N GLY A 149 3.90 -47.29 3.67
CA GLY A 149 4.12 -48.51 2.91
C GLY A 149 5.58 -48.79 2.61
N LYS A 150 5.86 -50.08 2.38
CA LYS A 150 7.17 -50.57 1.94
C LYS A 150 7.01 -51.41 0.67
N ILE A 151 7.83 -51.16 -0.35
CA ILE A 151 7.87 -52.00 -1.55
C ILE A 151 8.53 -53.34 -1.18
N LEU A 152 7.90 -54.43 -1.61
CA LEU A 152 8.37 -55.80 -1.34
C LEU A 152 9.12 -56.43 -2.51
N ASN A 153 8.96 -55.95 -3.73
CA ASN A 153 9.64 -56.45 -4.91
C ASN A 153 10.64 -55.44 -5.47
N GLU A 154 11.79 -55.96 -5.96
CA GLU A 154 12.81 -55.14 -6.59
C GLU A 154 12.35 -54.70 -8.01
N SER A 155 11.82 -53.53 -8.14
CA SER A 155 11.49 -52.94 -9.44
C SER A 155 11.60 -51.43 -9.38
N GLY A 156 11.96 -50.82 -10.50
CA GLY A 156 12.22 -49.39 -10.63
C GLY A 156 10.97 -48.49 -10.54
N TYR A 157 9.95 -48.86 -9.78
CA TYR A 157 8.62 -48.21 -9.75
C TYR A 157 8.56 -46.84 -9.05
N LEU A 158 9.65 -46.34 -8.49
CA LEU A 158 9.61 -45.04 -7.74
C LEU A 158 9.20 -43.86 -8.56
N THR A 159 9.33 -43.94 -9.88
CA THR A 159 8.91 -42.86 -10.83
C THR A 159 7.61 -43.16 -11.53
N ASP A 160 7.04 -44.34 -11.36
CA ASP A 160 5.83 -44.77 -12.06
C ASP A 160 4.55 -44.32 -11.34
N THR A 161 3.48 -44.33 -12.09
CA THR A 161 2.13 -44.07 -11.58
C THR A 161 1.29 -45.31 -11.61
N ILE A 162 0.42 -45.49 -10.63
CA ILE A 162 -0.52 -46.61 -10.51
C ILE A 162 -1.92 -46.11 -10.88
N SER A 163 -2.62 -46.89 -11.70
CA SER A 163 -4.05 -46.69 -12.03
C SER A 163 -4.78 -48.00 -11.84
N GLY A 164 -6.07 -47.97 -11.55
CA GLY A 164 -6.90 -49.15 -11.51
C GLY A 164 -8.12 -49.03 -10.60
N GLU A 165 -8.97 -50.02 -10.64
CA GLU A 165 -10.12 -50.17 -9.73
C GLU A 165 -9.64 -50.76 -8.39
N VAL A 166 -9.96 -50.10 -7.30
CA VAL A 166 -9.58 -50.52 -5.94
C VAL A 166 -10.55 -51.62 -5.47
N SER A 167 -10.03 -52.78 -5.12
CA SER A 167 -10.81 -53.91 -4.61
C SER A 167 -10.12 -54.58 -3.41
N ILE A 168 -10.94 -54.99 -2.44
CA ILE A 168 -10.47 -55.85 -1.33
C ILE A 168 -10.77 -57.28 -1.69
N ALA A 169 -9.73 -58.11 -1.74
CA ALA A 169 -9.89 -59.54 -1.97
C ALA A 169 -10.45 -60.22 -0.73
N LEU A 170 -11.69 -60.67 -0.81
CA LEU A 170 -12.34 -61.44 0.24
C LEU A 170 -12.18 -62.92 -0.02
N PRO A 171 -12.05 -63.77 1.02
CA PRO A 171 -12.02 -65.23 0.85
C PRO A 171 -13.33 -65.70 0.18
N GLN A 172 -13.23 -66.19 -1.03
CA GLN A 172 -14.36 -66.76 -1.74
C GLN A 172 -14.04 -68.21 -2.19
N ASN A 173 -15.04 -69.06 -2.09
CA ASN A 173 -14.92 -70.44 -2.60
C ASN A 173 -14.97 -70.53 -4.15
N ASN A 174 -14.80 -69.39 -4.82
CA ASN A 174 -14.95 -69.35 -6.28
C ASN A 174 -13.57 -69.34 -6.94
N GLU A 175 -13.22 -70.48 -7.56
CA GLU A 175 -11.99 -70.68 -8.30
C GLU A 175 -11.80 -69.73 -9.51
N ASN A 176 -12.85 -69.00 -9.89
CA ASN A 176 -12.89 -68.10 -11.05
C ASN A 176 -12.84 -66.64 -10.73
N LEU A 177 -12.32 -66.20 -9.58
CA LEU A 177 -12.15 -64.79 -9.29
C LEU A 177 -11.12 -64.17 -10.24
N LEU A 178 -11.61 -63.35 -11.16
CA LEU A 178 -10.78 -62.59 -12.11
C LEU A 178 -10.65 -61.16 -11.61
N PHE A 179 -9.41 -60.73 -11.35
CA PHE A 179 -9.13 -59.31 -11.25
C PHE A 179 -9.08 -58.67 -12.65
N LYS A 180 -9.24 -57.38 -12.74
CA LYS A 180 -9.25 -56.69 -14.04
C LYS A 180 -7.84 -56.49 -14.63
N GLY A 181 -6.90 -57.37 -14.31
CA GLY A 181 -5.52 -57.32 -14.81
C GLY A 181 -4.82 -55.98 -14.49
N PRO A 182 -4.15 -55.36 -15.46
CA PRO A 182 -3.41 -54.11 -15.22
C PRO A 182 -4.24 -52.95 -14.70
N ASP A 183 -5.56 -53.04 -14.82
CA ASP A 183 -6.50 -52.03 -14.34
C ASP A 183 -7.02 -52.29 -12.91
N ALA A 184 -6.38 -53.14 -12.15
CA ALA A 184 -6.78 -53.50 -10.79
C ALA A 184 -5.73 -53.09 -9.74
N ILE A 185 -6.17 -52.54 -8.63
CA ILE A 185 -5.44 -52.38 -7.38
C ILE A 185 -6.07 -53.31 -6.38
N VAL A 186 -5.36 -54.34 -5.96
CA VAL A 186 -5.89 -55.40 -5.11
C VAL A 186 -5.33 -55.29 -3.71
N ILE A 187 -6.19 -55.32 -2.72
CA ILE A 187 -5.83 -55.25 -1.30
C ILE A 187 -6.11 -56.61 -0.69
N VAL A 188 -5.07 -57.20 -0.07
CA VAL A 188 -5.14 -58.51 0.59
C VAL A 188 -4.65 -58.42 2.05
N GLY A 189 -5.15 -59.29 2.90
CA GLY A 189 -4.59 -59.54 4.21
C GLY A 189 -3.72 -60.83 4.21
N GLU A 190 -3.87 -61.66 5.22
CA GLU A 190 -3.19 -62.95 5.32
C GLU A 190 -3.83 -64.02 4.39
N GLN A 191 -3.69 -63.77 3.06
CA GLN A 191 -4.31 -64.59 2.01
C GLN A 191 -3.29 -64.86 0.88
N PRO A 192 -2.30 -65.74 1.09
CA PRO A 192 -1.22 -65.96 0.11
C PRO A 192 -1.71 -66.43 -1.26
N GLU A 193 -2.80 -67.19 -1.31
CA GLU A 193 -3.36 -67.67 -2.56
C GLU A 193 -3.99 -66.53 -3.39
N MET A 194 -4.68 -65.59 -2.75
CA MET A 194 -5.22 -64.41 -3.42
C MET A 194 -4.11 -63.49 -3.89
N ALA A 195 -3.07 -63.31 -3.08
CA ALA A 195 -1.88 -62.55 -3.47
C ALA A 195 -1.19 -63.19 -4.70
N ARG A 196 -1.05 -64.50 -4.73
CA ARG A 196 -0.50 -65.22 -5.89
C ARG A 196 -1.31 -64.98 -7.16
N ARG A 197 -2.62 -65.10 -7.09
CA ARG A 197 -3.52 -64.85 -8.25
C ARG A 197 -3.45 -63.42 -8.74
N ALA A 198 -3.37 -62.44 -7.86
CA ALA A 198 -3.24 -61.05 -8.24
C ALA A 198 -1.92 -60.81 -9.00
N VAL A 199 -0.81 -61.41 -8.56
CA VAL A 199 0.48 -61.31 -9.28
C VAL A 199 0.44 -62.03 -10.61
N GLU A 200 -0.12 -63.24 -10.68
CA GLU A 200 -0.27 -64.00 -11.93
C GLU A 200 -1.14 -63.29 -12.99
N GLN A 201 -2.15 -62.55 -12.52
CA GLN A 201 -3.03 -61.72 -13.40
C GLN A 201 -2.45 -60.35 -13.72
N GLN A 202 -1.21 -60.06 -13.28
CA GLN A 202 -0.49 -58.83 -13.58
C GLN A 202 -1.29 -57.57 -13.17
N VAL A 203 -1.87 -57.55 -11.94
CA VAL A 203 -2.55 -56.34 -11.45
C VAL A 203 -1.58 -55.17 -11.33
N SER A 204 -2.06 -53.93 -11.46
CA SER A 204 -1.21 -52.72 -11.39
C SER A 204 -0.51 -52.60 -10.03
N CYS A 205 -1.24 -52.92 -8.95
CA CYS A 205 -0.70 -52.84 -7.60
C CYS A 205 -1.36 -53.90 -6.69
N LEU A 206 -0.52 -54.58 -5.89
CA LEU A 206 -0.95 -55.44 -4.79
C LEU A 206 -0.57 -54.82 -3.45
N ILE A 207 -1.54 -54.54 -2.60
CA ILE A 207 -1.34 -53.99 -1.26
C ILE A 207 -1.56 -55.09 -0.22
N VAL A 208 -0.53 -55.37 0.53
CA VAL A 208 -0.54 -56.43 1.56
C VAL A 208 -0.67 -55.80 2.95
N CYS A 209 -1.79 -56.06 3.61
CA CYS A 209 -2.17 -55.46 4.89
C CYS A 209 -1.81 -56.36 6.06
N GLN A 210 -0.98 -55.89 7.00
CA GLN A 210 -0.65 -56.56 8.27
C GLN A 210 -0.21 -58.02 8.13
N ALA A 211 0.37 -58.36 6.97
CA ALA A 211 0.76 -59.75 6.67
C ALA A 211 2.14 -59.79 5.99
N GLU A 212 2.78 -60.95 6.09
CA GLU A 212 4.00 -61.21 5.32
C GLU A 212 3.68 -62.00 4.06
N LEU A 213 4.32 -61.61 2.96
CA LEU A 213 4.24 -62.33 1.71
C LEU A 213 5.22 -63.51 1.72
N PRO A 214 4.82 -64.71 1.24
CA PRO A 214 5.73 -65.81 1.00
C PRO A 214 6.90 -65.39 0.11
N GLU A 215 8.12 -65.85 0.44
CA GLU A 215 9.35 -65.50 -0.27
C GLU A 215 9.26 -65.80 -1.78
N GLN A 216 8.58 -66.84 -2.15
CA GLN A 216 8.34 -67.23 -3.54
C GLN A 216 7.61 -66.14 -4.33
N LEU A 217 6.67 -65.43 -3.71
CA LEU A 217 5.92 -64.34 -4.35
C LEU A 217 6.76 -63.04 -4.43
N ARG A 218 7.65 -62.80 -3.47
CA ARG A 218 8.56 -61.64 -3.49
C ARG A 218 9.58 -61.74 -4.61
N GLN A 219 9.99 -62.96 -4.97
CA GLN A 219 11.01 -63.23 -6.00
C GLN A 219 10.41 -63.43 -7.40
N MET A 220 9.08 -63.44 -7.56
CA MET A 220 8.46 -63.55 -8.87
C MET A 220 8.80 -62.35 -9.75
N GLN A 221 9.20 -62.59 -10.98
CA GLN A 221 9.30 -61.55 -11.99
C GLN A 221 7.89 -61.12 -12.40
N THR A 222 7.52 -59.89 -12.04
CA THR A 222 6.19 -59.32 -12.30
C THR A 222 6.28 -57.83 -12.49
N ASN A 223 5.34 -57.31 -13.29
CA ASN A 223 5.13 -55.86 -13.42
C ASN A 223 4.20 -55.30 -12.32
N THR A 224 3.64 -56.15 -11.47
CA THR A 224 2.82 -55.73 -10.33
C THR A 224 3.65 -55.01 -9.28
N CYS A 225 3.28 -53.78 -8.91
CA CYS A 225 3.88 -53.12 -7.75
C CYS A 225 3.33 -53.73 -6.46
N ILE A 226 4.21 -54.27 -5.60
CA ILE A 226 3.81 -54.96 -4.34
C ILE A 226 4.19 -54.07 -3.15
N ILE A 227 3.18 -53.59 -2.41
CA ILE A 227 3.36 -52.70 -1.26
C ILE A 227 2.85 -53.41 0.01
N ALA A 228 3.68 -53.51 1.04
CA ALA A 228 3.22 -53.87 2.37
C ALA A 228 2.84 -52.62 3.17
N THR A 229 1.77 -52.71 3.97
CA THR A 229 1.32 -51.63 4.87
C THR A 229 0.98 -52.20 6.25
N PRO A 230 1.25 -51.45 7.34
CA PRO A 230 0.82 -51.83 8.69
C PRO A 230 -0.69 -51.61 8.91
N PHE A 231 -1.40 -51.02 7.96
CA PHE A 231 -2.83 -50.75 8.08
C PHE A 231 -3.68 -51.98 7.77
N ASP A 232 -4.88 -52.06 8.34
CA ASP A 232 -5.91 -53.00 7.94
C ASP A 232 -6.43 -52.72 6.53
N ALA A 233 -7.12 -53.68 5.92
CA ALA A 233 -7.61 -53.58 4.55
C ALA A 233 -8.59 -52.43 4.33
N TYR A 234 -9.45 -52.12 5.32
CA TYR A 234 -10.42 -51.00 5.21
C TYR A 234 -9.68 -49.67 5.20
N LYS A 235 -8.76 -49.46 6.14
CA LYS A 235 -7.97 -48.22 6.20
C LYS A 235 -7.10 -48.08 4.97
N ALA A 236 -6.45 -49.18 4.51
CA ALA A 236 -5.62 -49.16 3.30
C ALA A 236 -6.44 -48.74 2.07
N ALA A 237 -7.64 -49.31 1.88
CA ALA A 237 -8.54 -48.96 0.78
C ALA A 237 -8.91 -47.47 0.78
N ARG A 238 -9.27 -46.92 1.95
CA ARG A 238 -9.56 -45.50 2.13
C ARG A 238 -8.35 -44.63 1.79
N MET A 239 -7.17 -45.03 2.27
CA MET A 239 -5.94 -44.25 2.10
C MET A 239 -5.45 -44.21 0.65
N VAL A 240 -5.74 -45.21 -0.18
CA VAL A 240 -5.42 -45.20 -1.61
C VAL A 240 -6.07 -44.00 -2.31
N TYR A 241 -7.34 -43.67 -2.01
CA TYR A 241 -8.02 -42.52 -2.60
C TYR A 241 -7.42 -41.18 -2.14
N TYR A 242 -6.80 -41.14 -0.97
CA TYR A 242 -6.16 -39.92 -0.44
C TYR A 242 -4.68 -39.76 -0.86
N ALA A 243 -4.17 -40.70 -1.65
CA ALA A 243 -2.84 -40.66 -2.23
C ALA A 243 -2.75 -39.79 -3.51
N ILE A 244 -3.89 -39.37 -4.07
CA ILE A 244 -3.90 -38.48 -5.22
C ILE A 244 -3.39 -37.08 -4.87
N GLU A 245 -2.96 -36.37 -5.89
CA GLU A 245 -2.53 -34.98 -5.79
C GLU A 245 -3.69 -34.04 -5.48
N VAL A 246 -3.48 -33.07 -4.60
CA VAL A 246 -4.51 -32.10 -4.21
C VAL A 246 -4.98 -31.23 -5.37
N ALA A 247 -4.13 -31.01 -6.37
CA ALA A 247 -4.48 -30.29 -7.60
C ALA A 247 -5.69 -30.89 -8.34
N ARG A 248 -5.97 -32.18 -8.14
CA ARG A 248 -7.10 -32.90 -8.77
C ARG A 248 -8.40 -32.79 -7.98
N VAL A 249 -8.35 -32.25 -6.77
CA VAL A 249 -9.48 -32.16 -5.85
C VAL A 249 -9.85 -30.72 -5.52
N CYS A 250 -8.87 -29.83 -5.48
CA CYS A 250 -9.13 -28.41 -5.18
C CYS A 250 -10.03 -27.78 -6.24
N ARG A 251 -10.73 -26.74 -5.84
CA ARG A 251 -11.55 -25.91 -6.74
C ARG A 251 -10.64 -24.98 -7.53
N THR A 252 -10.75 -25.02 -8.86
CA THR A 252 -9.97 -24.21 -9.80
C THR A 252 -10.81 -23.19 -10.58
N GLU A 253 -12.13 -23.32 -10.52
CA GLU A 253 -13.08 -22.41 -11.16
C GLU A 253 -13.64 -21.40 -10.17
N ASP A 254 -14.09 -20.25 -10.66
CA ASP A 254 -14.66 -19.16 -9.85
C ASP A 254 -13.75 -18.74 -8.68
N LEU A 255 -12.47 -18.61 -8.94
CA LEU A 255 -11.48 -18.16 -7.98
C LEU A 255 -11.47 -16.63 -7.93
N GLU A 256 -12.14 -16.07 -6.95
CA GLU A 256 -12.00 -14.65 -6.62
C GLU A 256 -10.76 -14.46 -5.75
N ALA A 257 -9.79 -13.70 -6.24
CA ALA A 257 -8.54 -13.36 -5.54
C ALA A 257 -8.40 -11.85 -5.40
N PHE A 258 -7.69 -11.41 -4.37
CA PHE A 258 -7.43 -10.00 -4.12
C PHE A 258 -5.94 -9.74 -3.99
N HIS A 259 -5.49 -8.55 -4.42
CA HIS A 259 -4.11 -8.13 -4.26
C HIS A 259 -3.94 -7.33 -2.96
N LEU A 260 -2.72 -7.32 -2.44
CA LEU A 260 -2.35 -6.53 -1.25
C LEU A 260 -2.67 -5.03 -1.42
N THR A 261 -2.70 -4.54 -2.64
CA THR A 261 -2.98 -3.14 -3.00
C THR A 261 -4.46 -2.80 -3.15
N ASP A 262 -5.36 -3.79 -3.20
CA ASP A 262 -6.80 -3.57 -3.38
C ASP A 262 -7.39 -2.84 -2.19
N PHE A 263 -8.35 -1.96 -2.46
CA PHE A 263 -9.03 -1.23 -1.41
C PHE A 263 -10.10 -2.08 -0.72
N VAL A 264 -10.11 -2.02 0.60
CA VAL A 264 -11.02 -2.85 1.43
C VAL A 264 -12.49 -2.61 1.10
N ASP A 265 -12.90 -1.39 0.72
CA ASP A 265 -14.28 -1.10 0.36
C ASP A 265 -14.70 -1.82 -0.93
N ASP A 266 -13.83 -1.81 -1.94
CA ASP A 266 -14.06 -2.49 -3.21
C ASP A 266 -14.10 -4.02 -3.01
N VAL A 267 -13.16 -4.54 -2.22
CA VAL A 267 -13.13 -5.96 -1.80
C VAL A 267 -14.40 -6.35 -1.05
N ARG A 268 -14.88 -5.48 -0.14
CA ARG A 268 -16.11 -5.74 0.64
C ARG A 268 -17.33 -5.89 -0.26
N GLU A 269 -17.47 -5.08 -1.31
CA GLU A 269 -18.57 -5.20 -2.25
C GLU A 269 -18.58 -6.55 -2.97
N VAL A 270 -17.41 -7.04 -3.41
CA VAL A 270 -17.27 -8.34 -4.06
C VAL A 270 -17.60 -9.47 -3.08
N VAL A 271 -17.00 -9.45 -1.88
CA VAL A 271 -17.19 -10.47 -0.84
C VAL A 271 -18.64 -10.57 -0.36
N LEU A 272 -19.38 -9.44 -0.31
CA LEU A 272 -20.81 -9.44 0.07
C LEU A 272 -21.70 -10.11 -0.98
N LYS A 273 -21.36 -10.03 -2.25
CA LYS A 273 -22.08 -10.64 -3.38
C LYS A 273 -21.69 -12.11 -3.58
N SER A 274 -20.50 -12.51 -3.16
CA SER A 274 -19.97 -13.86 -3.31
C SER A 274 -20.49 -14.83 -2.25
N ARG A 275 -20.54 -16.12 -2.60
CA ARG A 275 -20.89 -17.21 -1.68
C ARG A 275 -19.66 -17.87 -1.03
N HIS A 276 -18.47 -17.51 -1.45
CA HIS A 276 -17.25 -18.06 -0.91
C HIS A 276 -16.97 -17.57 0.52
N ARG A 277 -16.23 -18.37 1.29
CA ARG A 277 -15.90 -18.06 2.68
C ARG A 277 -14.46 -17.64 2.88
N SER A 278 -13.62 -17.89 1.89
CA SER A 278 -12.19 -17.58 1.90
C SER A 278 -11.73 -17.19 0.51
N TYR A 279 -10.89 -16.19 0.43
CA TYR A 279 -10.37 -15.59 -0.80
C TYR A 279 -8.85 -15.53 -0.71
N PRO A 280 -8.10 -16.02 -1.69
CA PRO A 280 -6.65 -15.90 -1.70
C PRO A 280 -6.22 -14.44 -1.84
N ILE A 281 -5.10 -14.10 -1.19
CA ILE A 281 -4.45 -12.81 -1.31
C ILE A 281 -3.14 -13.01 -2.07
N LEU A 282 -2.91 -12.15 -3.05
CA LEU A 282 -1.75 -12.17 -3.94
C LEU A 282 -0.86 -10.95 -3.68
N ASP A 283 0.44 -11.13 -3.88
CA ASP A 283 1.42 -10.05 -3.91
C ASP A 283 1.51 -9.40 -5.31
N GLU A 284 2.48 -8.50 -5.49
CA GLU A 284 2.73 -7.79 -6.75
C GLU A 284 3.26 -8.71 -7.88
N ASN A 285 3.66 -9.94 -7.53
CA ASN A 285 4.15 -10.96 -8.47
C ASN A 285 3.14 -12.11 -8.65
N ASP A 286 1.86 -11.88 -8.30
CA ASP A 286 0.76 -12.86 -8.34
C ASP A 286 1.01 -14.12 -7.47
N LYS A 287 1.90 -14.03 -6.47
CA LYS A 287 2.14 -15.12 -5.52
C LYS A 287 1.20 -15.04 -4.34
N VAL A 288 0.74 -16.20 -3.91
CA VAL A 288 -0.16 -16.31 -2.76
C VAL A 288 0.58 -15.97 -1.47
N VAL A 289 0.09 -14.96 -0.74
CA VAL A 289 0.64 -14.51 0.54
C VAL A 289 -0.28 -14.79 1.74
N GLY A 290 -1.56 -15.08 1.49
CA GLY A 290 -2.51 -15.35 2.56
C GLY A 290 -3.93 -15.58 2.08
N THR A 291 -4.86 -15.52 3.01
CA THR A 291 -6.30 -15.63 2.73
C THR A 291 -7.11 -14.60 3.49
N LEU A 292 -8.14 -14.08 2.83
CA LEU A 292 -9.12 -13.16 3.35
C LEU A 292 -10.44 -13.88 3.61
N SER A 293 -11.14 -13.51 4.68
CA SER A 293 -12.52 -13.92 4.95
C SER A 293 -13.36 -12.70 5.31
N ARG A 294 -14.69 -12.86 5.35
CA ARG A 294 -15.61 -11.79 5.79
C ARG A 294 -15.30 -11.22 7.16
N TYR A 295 -14.72 -12.04 8.03
CA TYR A 295 -14.33 -11.63 9.39
C TYR A 295 -13.35 -10.45 9.36
N HIS A 296 -12.35 -10.48 8.48
CA HIS A 296 -11.32 -9.45 8.36
C HIS A 296 -11.88 -8.10 7.86
N LEU A 297 -13.05 -8.11 7.20
CA LEU A 297 -13.69 -6.92 6.65
C LEU A 297 -14.68 -6.24 7.63
N ILE A 298 -14.99 -6.85 8.78
CA ILE A 298 -15.98 -6.33 9.73
C ILE A 298 -15.47 -5.06 10.41
N LYS A 299 -14.21 -5.05 10.84
CA LYS A 299 -13.58 -3.91 11.49
C LYS A 299 -12.15 -3.74 10.97
N PRO A 300 -11.96 -3.21 9.76
CA PRO A 300 -10.63 -2.90 9.28
C PRO A 300 -9.99 -1.86 10.22
N ARG A 301 -8.70 -2.01 10.50
CA ARG A 301 -7.94 -1.00 11.23
C ARG A 301 -7.80 0.22 10.34
N ARG A 302 -8.12 1.39 10.90
CA ARG A 302 -7.93 2.66 10.20
C ARG A 302 -6.48 3.11 10.34
N LYS A 303 -5.87 3.57 9.25
CA LYS A 303 -4.58 4.25 9.30
C LYS A 303 -4.70 5.49 10.18
N ARG A 304 -3.69 5.77 10.97
CA ARG A 304 -3.68 6.91 11.91
C ARG A 304 -2.84 8.04 11.34
N VAL A 305 -3.36 9.26 11.45
CA VAL A 305 -2.70 10.43 10.88
C VAL A 305 -2.74 11.64 11.82
N VAL A 306 -1.64 12.38 11.82
CA VAL A 306 -1.55 13.74 12.34
C VAL A 306 -1.50 14.68 11.13
N LEU A 307 -2.32 15.71 11.14
CA LEU A 307 -2.29 16.76 10.15
C LEU A 307 -1.47 17.93 10.68
N VAL A 308 -0.52 18.40 9.89
CA VAL A 308 0.24 19.60 10.16
C VAL A 308 0.10 20.57 9.00
N ASP A 309 0.07 21.87 9.31
CA ASP A 309 0.07 22.95 8.32
C ASP A 309 -1.17 22.96 7.38
N HIS A 310 -2.24 22.33 7.80
CA HIS A 310 -3.57 22.41 7.19
C HIS A 310 -4.65 21.76 8.05
N ASN A 311 -5.89 22.24 7.91
CA ASN A 311 -7.07 21.64 8.50
C ASN A 311 -8.27 21.62 7.52
N GLU A 312 -7.98 21.56 6.21
CA GLU A 312 -8.96 21.53 5.14
C GLU A 312 -8.92 20.19 4.39
N ALA A 313 -10.07 19.51 4.24
CA ALA A 313 -10.15 18.17 3.65
C ALA A 313 -9.67 18.14 2.19
N ALA A 314 -9.97 19.20 1.40
CA ALA A 314 -9.53 19.32 0.01
C ALA A 314 -8.00 19.42 -0.15
N GLN A 315 -7.31 19.88 0.88
CA GLN A 315 -5.84 20.01 0.90
C GLN A 315 -5.14 18.78 1.50
N SER A 316 -5.90 17.83 2.01
CA SER A 316 -5.37 16.65 2.69
C SER A 316 -5.17 15.45 1.76
N VAL A 317 -4.75 14.34 2.35
CA VAL A 317 -4.53 13.07 1.67
C VAL A 317 -5.85 12.45 1.20
N PRO A 318 -5.94 11.88 0.00
CA PRO A 318 -7.11 11.14 -0.45
C PRO A 318 -7.45 9.99 0.51
N GLY A 319 -8.72 9.82 0.85
CA GLY A 319 -9.19 8.80 1.78
C GLY A 319 -9.05 9.19 3.26
N LEU A 320 -8.87 10.48 3.57
CA LEU A 320 -8.79 10.97 4.95
C LEU A 320 -10.02 10.60 5.77
N GLU A 321 -11.20 10.56 5.18
CA GLU A 321 -12.47 10.17 5.80
C GLU A 321 -12.47 8.73 6.32
N GLN A 322 -11.56 7.88 5.81
CA GLN A 322 -11.37 6.50 6.29
C GLN A 322 -10.27 6.39 7.33
N ALA A 323 -9.46 7.42 7.53
CA ALA A 323 -8.40 7.45 8.52
C ALA A 323 -8.90 7.81 9.94
N GLU A 324 -8.08 7.58 10.93
CA GLU A 324 -8.23 8.10 12.29
C GLU A 324 -7.31 9.31 12.44
N ILE A 325 -7.88 10.51 12.41
CA ILE A 325 -7.15 11.73 12.71
C ILE A 325 -6.93 11.79 14.22
N VAL A 326 -5.67 11.81 14.64
CA VAL A 326 -5.31 11.81 16.08
C VAL A 326 -4.96 13.19 16.62
N GLU A 327 -4.39 14.05 15.77
CA GLU A 327 -3.96 15.39 16.13
C GLU A 327 -3.95 16.32 14.92
N ILE A 328 -4.15 17.64 15.15
CA ILE A 328 -3.99 18.68 14.13
C ILE A 328 -3.16 19.81 14.74
N ILE A 329 -2.11 20.24 14.03
CA ILE A 329 -1.25 21.37 14.39
C ILE A 329 -1.18 22.31 13.20
N ASP A 330 -1.71 23.52 13.33
CA ASP A 330 -1.90 24.40 12.18
C ASP A 330 -1.85 25.89 12.57
N HIS A 331 -1.58 26.75 11.61
CA HIS A 331 -1.60 28.20 11.74
C HIS A 331 -2.61 28.88 10.79
N HIS A 332 -3.30 28.08 9.99
CA HIS A 332 -4.30 28.57 9.05
C HIS A 332 -5.66 28.84 9.70
N ARG A 333 -6.58 29.44 8.94
CA ARG A 333 -7.99 29.55 9.34
C ARG A 333 -8.61 28.16 9.55
N LEU A 334 -9.60 28.08 10.43
CA LEU A 334 -10.37 26.87 10.60
C LEU A 334 -11.18 26.56 9.32
N ALA A 335 -11.14 25.31 8.89
CA ALA A 335 -11.85 24.82 7.72
C ALA A 335 -12.84 23.68 8.08
N ASP A 336 -12.89 22.60 7.31
CA ASP A 336 -14.00 21.64 7.26
C ASP A 336 -13.65 20.23 7.76
N ILE A 337 -12.48 20.00 8.35
CA ILE A 337 -12.10 18.68 8.90
C ILE A 337 -13.07 18.27 10.00
N GLN A 338 -13.62 17.05 9.85
CA GLN A 338 -14.47 16.41 10.83
C GLN A 338 -13.77 15.20 11.44
N THR A 339 -13.92 14.99 12.75
CA THR A 339 -13.34 13.87 13.48
C THR A 339 -14.41 13.06 14.19
N GLY A 340 -14.20 11.74 14.32
CA GLY A 340 -15.14 10.84 14.98
C GLY A 340 -15.15 10.95 16.51
N GLY A 341 -14.25 11.70 17.11
CA GLY A 341 -14.12 11.90 18.55
C GLY A 341 -13.20 13.08 18.88
N PRO A 342 -13.00 13.38 20.18
CA PRO A 342 -12.08 14.43 20.60
C PRO A 342 -10.64 14.11 20.18
N ILE A 343 -9.95 15.13 19.65
CA ILE A 343 -8.53 15.04 19.26
C ILE A 343 -7.74 16.17 19.91
N TYR A 344 -6.41 16.06 19.91
CA TYR A 344 -5.56 17.21 20.19
C TYR A 344 -5.56 18.14 18.97
N PHE A 345 -6.00 19.38 19.18
CA PHE A 345 -6.05 20.40 18.14
C PHE A 345 -5.36 21.67 18.65
N ARG A 346 -4.27 22.06 17.96
CA ARG A 346 -3.55 23.30 18.26
C ARG A 346 -3.50 24.16 17.00
N ASN A 347 -4.14 25.30 17.06
CA ASN A 347 -4.14 26.30 16.01
C ASN A 347 -3.81 27.66 16.61
N GLU A 348 -2.80 28.34 16.07
CA GLU A 348 -2.34 29.62 16.55
C GLU A 348 -2.13 30.62 15.40
N PRO A 349 -2.48 31.90 15.57
CA PRO A 349 -2.34 32.91 14.55
C PRO A 349 -0.89 33.42 14.46
N VAL A 350 0.02 32.55 14.05
CA VAL A 350 1.45 32.82 13.81
C VAL A 350 1.77 32.70 12.32
N GLY A 351 2.98 32.99 11.92
CA GLY A 351 3.40 33.02 10.53
C GLY A 351 3.74 31.65 9.93
N SER A 352 3.92 30.60 10.74
CA SER A 352 4.35 29.28 10.27
C SER A 352 3.99 28.18 11.29
N THR A 353 3.61 27.00 10.85
CA THR A 353 3.36 25.85 11.71
C THR A 353 4.65 25.38 12.42
N ALA A 354 5.80 25.53 11.77
CA ALA A 354 7.10 25.25 12.40
C ALA A 354 7.37 26.14 13.64
N THR A 355 6.81 27.35 13.71
CA THR A 355 6.82 28.20 14.90
C THR A 355 6.11 27.54 16.06
N ILE A 356 4.89 27.02 15.85
CA ILE A 356 4.11 26.30 16.87
C ILE A 356 4.88 25.09 17.37
N ILE A 357 5.46 24.30 16.46
CA ILE A 357 6.23 23.12 16.81
C ILE A 357 7.48 23.49 17.62
N SER A 358 8.14 24.61 17.29
CA SER A 358 9.25 25.14 18.07
C SER A 358 8.87 25.48 19.52
N GLU A 359 7.70 26.09 19.71
CA GLU A 359 7.15 26.33 21.04
C GLU A 359 6.84 25.04 21.78
N MET A 360 6.29 24.02 21.07
CA MET A 360 6.02 22.69 21.65
C MET A 360 7.30 22.01 22.14
N TYR A 361 8.42 22.12 21.44
CA TYR A 361 9.72 21.65 21.91
C TYR A 361 10.09 22.34 23.22
N GLN A 362 9.92 23.67 23.29
CA GLN A 362 10.21 24.45 24.49
C GLN A 362 9.30 24.05 25.66
N GLU A 363 8.00 23.94 25.45
CA GLU A 363 7.00 23.56 26.46
C GLU A 363 7.30 22.19 27.07
N ARG A 364 7.86 21.28 26.27
CA ARG A 364 8.24 19.93 26.72
C ARG A 364 9.64 19.86 27.30
N GLY A 365 10.38 20.98 27.35
CA GLY A 365 11.74 21.00 27.84
C GLY A 365 12.73 20.23 26.96
N LEU A 366 12.39 20.01 25.71
CA LEU A 366 13.21 19.32 24.71
C LEU A 366 13.93 20.31 23.81
N MET A 367 15.11 19.91 23.34
CA MET A 367 15.87 20.65 22.34
C MET A 367 15.99 19.80 21.06
N PRO A 368 15.59 20.31 19.90
CA PRO A 368 15.79 19.57 18.66
C PRO A 368 17.28 19.44 18.36
N PRO A 369 17.72 18.36 17.67
CA PRO A 369 19.08 18.25 17.15
C PRO A 369 19.42 19.44 16.25
N ALA A 370 20.67 19.88 16.23
CA ALA A 370 21.10 21.08 15.51
C ALA A 370 20.67 21.11 14.04
N LYS A 371 20.78 19.98 13.33
CA LYS A 371 20.33 19.88 11.93
C LYS A 371 18.81 20.11 11.79
N LEU A 372 18.01 19.52 12.68
CA LEU A 372 16.56 19.70 12.68
C LEU A 372 16.17 21.12 13.06
N ALA A 373 16.86 21.73 14.02
CA ALA A 373 16.67 23.13 14.36
C ALA A 373 16.94 24.06 13.15
N GLY A 374 17.95 23.73 12.34
CA GLY A 374 18.23 24.45 11.10
C GLY A 374 17.08 24.33 10.08
N LEU A 375 16.50 23.13 9.91
CA LEU A 375 15.31 22.95 9.08
C LEU A 375 14.13 23.79 9.59
N ILE A 376 13.85 23.75 10.89
CA ILE A 376 12.74 24.52 11.50
C ILE A 376 12.96 26.03 11.27
N ALA A 377 14.19 26.54 11.47
CA ALA A 377 14.50 27.93 11.19
C ALA A 377 14.26 28.28 9.71
N ALA A 378 14.64 27.40 8.79
CA ALA A 378 14.42 27.59 7.36
C ALA A 378 12.93 27.64 7.00
N ALA A 379 12.11 26.75 7.57
CA ALA A 379 10.66 26.74 7.37
C ALA A 379 10.00 28.04 7.84
N ILE A 380 10.35 28.51 9.04
CA ILE A 380 9.82 29.78 9.57
C ILE A 380 10.22 30.95 8.67
N VAL A 381 11.48 31.00 8.22
CA VAL A 381 11.96 32.07 7.33
C VAL A 381 11.26 32.05 5.97
N ALA A 382 11.04 30.86 5.42
CA ALA A 382 10.36 30.67 4.13
C ALA A 382 8.90 31.15 4.20
N ASP A 383 8.13 30.64 5.15
CA ASP A 383 6.69 30.90 5.25
C ASP A 383 6.37 32.35 5.69
N THR A 384 7.23 32.92 6.53
CA THR A 384 7.13 34.34 6.94
C THR A 384 7.73 35.31 5.95
N VAL A 385 8.28 34.83 4.84
CA VAL A 385 8.99 35.65 3.84
C VAL A 385 10.03 36.55 4.53
N MET A 386 10.94 35.97 5.26
CA MET A 386 11.93 36.68 6.11
C MET A 386 11.27 37.67 7.09
N PHE A 387 10.18 37.29 7.72
CA PHE A 387 9.37 38.07 8.67
C PHE A 387 8.68 39.30 8.06
N LYS A 388 8.51 39.35 6.74
CA LYS A 388 7.85 40.43 5.99
C LYS A 388 6.40 40.11 5.64
N SER A 389 6.00 38.84 5.74
CA SER A 389 4.59 38.45 5.56
C SER A 389 3.69 39.15 6.57
N PRO A 390 2.50 39.61 6.15
CA PRO A 390 1.50 40.16 7.08
C PRO A 390 1.04 39.19 8.16
N THR A 391 1.35 37.91 8.03
CA THR A 391 1.09 36.87 9.02
C THR A 391 2.17 36.75 10.06
N SER A 392 3.35 37.28 9.77
CA SER A 392 4.51 37.16 10.67
C SER A 392 4.27 37.86 11.99
N THR A 393 4.66 37.21 13.07
CA THR A 393 4.52 37.70 14.44
C THR A 393 5.88 37.81 15.14
N ALA A 394 5.88 38.44 16.30
CA ALA A 394 7.07 38.46 17.17
C ALA A 394 7.45 37.05 17.69
N VAL A 395 6.49 36.12 17.70
CA VAL A 395 6.73 34.72 18.08
C VAL A 395 7.59 34.01 17.04
N ASP A 396 7.25 34.18 15.76
CA ASP A 396 8.00 33.61 14.65
C ASP A 396 9.47 34.03 14.69
N ARG A 397 9.72 35.32 14.87
CA ARG A 397 11.10 35.83 14.98
C ARG A 397 11.84 35.23 16.15
N ARG A 398 11.23 35.21 17.35
CA ARG A 398 11.86 34.60 18.54
C ARG A 398 12.20 33.14 18.36
N MET A 399 11.29 32.35 17.75
CA MET A 399 11.50 30.92 17.56
C MET A 399 12.55 30.68 16.48
N ALA A 400 12.50 31.42 15.36
CA ALA A 400 13.53 31.33 14.33
C ALA A 400 14.93 31.69 14.86
N ASP A 401 15.07 32.78 15.61
CA ASP A 401 16.35 33.18 16.27
C ASP A 401 16.86 32.09 17.21
N ARG A 402 15.95 31.44 17.95
CA ARG A 402 16.32 30.34 18.84
C ARG A 402 16.80 29.12 18.06
N MET A 403 16.06 28.70 17.04
CA MET A 403 16.43 27.57 16.20
C MET A 403 17.73 27.81 15.43
N ALA A 404 17.92 29.02 14.91
CA ALA A 404 19.16 29.42 14.24
C ALA A 404 20.37 29.34 15.17
N ARG A 405 20.23 29.78 16.46
CA ARG A 405 21.30 29.64 17.46
C ARG A 405 21.63 28.19 17.75
N ILE A 406 20.64 27.30 17.87
CA ILE A 406 20.86 25.86 18.09
C ILE A 406 21.59 25.25 16.89
N ALA A 407 21.19 25.65 15.67
CA ALA A 407 21.79 25.17 14.42
C ALA A 407 23.12 25.84 14.07
N ASN A 408 23.50 26.95 14.75
CA ASN A 408 24.63 27.81 14.45
C ASN A 408 24.60 28.32 12.99
N VAL A 409 23.44 28.87 12.56
CA VAL A 409 23.25 29.45 11.22
C VAL A 409 22.78 30.90 11.31
N SER A 410 23.04 31.69 10.27
CA SER A 410 22.51 33.04 10.10
C SER A 410 21.15 32.98 9.40
N LEU A 411 20.13 33.64 9.96
CA LEU A 411 18.80 33.74 9.33
C LEU A 411 18.85 34.51 8.00
N ASP A 412 19.67 35.56 7.91
CA ASP A 412 19.80 36.37 6.71
C ASP A 412 20.44 35.56 5.56
N GLU A 413 21.50 34.79 5.87
CA GLU A 413 22.12 33.90 4.87
C GLU A 413 21.17 32.78 4.46
N LEU A 414 20.43 32.23 5.42
CA LEU A 414 19.46 31.18 5.17
C LEU A 414 18.34 31.68 4.25
N GLY A 415 17.77 32.85 4.53
CA GLY A 415 16.76 33.47 3.70
C GLY A 415 17.25 33.77 2.29
N LYS A 416 18.43 34.38 2.15
CA LYS A 416 19.04 34.61 0.82
C LYS A 416 19.20 33.31 0.04
N THR A 417 19.64 32.24 0.68
CA THR A 417 19.82 30.93 0.03
C THR A 417 18.49 30.34 -0.42
N ILE A 418 17.46 30.38 0.43
CA ILE A 418 16.11 29.85 0.15
C ILE A 418 15.51 30.58 -1.04
N PHE A 419 15.45 31.91 -0.99
CA PHE A 419 14.78 32.70 -2.05
C PHE A 419 15.58 32.83 -3.33
N SER A 420 16.92 32.65 -3.30
CA SER A 420 17.69 32.54 -4.55
C SER A 420 17.51 31.22 -5.27
N ALA A 421 17.18 30.14 -4.57
CA ALA A 421 16.92 28.83 -5.19
C ALA A 421 15.60 28.78 -5.98
N SER A 422 14.65 29.62 -5.62
CA SER A 422 13.37 29.74 -6.34
C SER A 422 13.55 30.29 -7.76
N ILE A 423 14.71 30.95 -8.02
CA ILE A 423 15.06 31.55 -9.29
C ILE A 423 16.27 30.82 -9.88
N SER A 424 16.01 29.81 -10.65
CA SER A 424 17.01 29.30 -11.61
C SER A 424 16.81 30.07 -12.93
N ASP A 425 17.80 30.83 -13.37
CA ASP A 425 17.79 31.53 -14.66
C ASP A 425 17.57 30.58 -15.85
N ASP A 426 17.86 29.29 -15.65
CA ASP A 426 17.74 28.25 -16.67
C ASP A 426 16.31 27.68 -16.78
N LYS A 427 15.37 28.02 -15.87
CA LYS A 427 13.99 27.53 -15.97
C LYS A 427 13.21 28.30 -17.03
N PRO A 428 12.48 27.62 -17.92
CA PRO A 428 11.62 28.28 -18.89
C PRO A 428 10.47 29.06 -18.18
N ALA A 429 10.01 30.13 -18.81
CA ALA A 429 9.03 31.05 -18.21
C ALA A 429 7.70 30.39 -17.83
N ASP A 430 7.28 29.35 -18.59
CA ASP A 430 6.09 28.56 -18.28
C ASP A 430 6.26 27.75 -16.98
N ALA A 431 7.39 27.09 -16.79
CA ALA A 431 7.69 26.35 -15.57
C ALA A 431 7.71 27.27 -14.34
N LEU A 432 8.28 28.48 -14.47
CA LEU A 432 8.27 29.48 -13.39
C LEU A 432 6.86 30.01 -13.10
N LEU A 433 6.07 30.30 -14.13
CA LEU A 433 4.71 30.81 -13.99
C LEU A 433 3.81 29.84 -13.23
N PHE A 434 3.95 28.52 -13.48
CA PHE A 434 3.12 27.49 -12.85
C PHE A 434 3.68 26.95 -11.52
N THR A 435 4.78 27.48 -11.00
CA THR A 435 5.35 27.01 -9.72
C THR A 435 4.42 27.28 -8.55
N ASP A 436 3.80 28.49 -8.45
CA ASP A 436 2.77 28.84 -7.48
C ASP A 436 1.63 29.60 -8.18
N PHE A 437 0.96 28.90 -9.08
CA PHE A 437 -0.19 29.38 -9.83
C PHE A 437 -1.49 28.93 -9.18
N LYS A 438 -2.47 29.84 -9.09
CA LYS A 438 -3.83 29.53 -8.59
C LYS A 438 -4.89 30.16 -9.45
N ASP A 439 -5.94 29.38 -9.69
CA ASP A 439 -7.18 29.82 -10.33
C ASP A 439 -8.13 30.42 -9.30
N PHE A 440 -8.86 31.44 -9.70
CA PHE A 440 -9.87 32.09 -8.89
C PHE A 440 -11.13 32.34 -9.71
N HIS A 441 -12.26 32.17 -9.05
CA HIS A 441 -13.57 32.56 -9.57
C HIS A 441 -14.23 33.49 -8.55
N ILE A 442 -14.44 34.75 -8.91
CA ILE A 442 -15.08 35.75 -8.04
C ILE A 442 -16.12 36.51 -8.87
N ALA A 443 -17.38 36.46 -8.45
CA ALA A 443 -18.54 36.93 -9.22
C ALA A 443 -18.52 36.27 -10.63
N ASP A 444 -18.54 37.06 -11.69
CA ASP A 444 -18.53 36.58 -13.08
C ASP A 444 -17.11 36.59 -13.70
N HIS A 445 -16.05 36.66 -12.88
CA HIS A 445 -14.66 36.75 -13.33
C HIS A 445 -13.88 35.47 -13.01
N ASP A 446 -13.39 34.81 -14.07
CA ASP A 446 -12.41 33.75 -13.99
C ASP A 446 -11.02 34.34 -14.26
N PHE A 447 -10.08 34.12 -13.32
CA PHE A 447 -8.76 34.71 -13.46
C PHE A 447 -7.67 33.86 -12.79
N GLY A 448 -6.44 34.02 -13.28
CA GLY A 448 -5.27 33.33 -12.76
C GLY A 448 -4.31 34.28 -12.06
N VAL A 449 -3.76 33.87 -10.91
CA VAL A 449 -2.71 34.62 -10.21
C VAL A 449 -1.55 33.69 -9.88
N SER A 450 -0.39 34.02 -10.42
CA SER A 450 0.88 33.38 -10.08
C SER A 450 1.71 34.27 -9.16
N GLN A 451 2.50 33.67 -8.26
CA GLN A 451 3.44 34.37 -7.42
C GLN A 451 4.82 33.70 -7.48
N ILE A 452 5.83 34.49 -7.79
CA ILE A 452 7.24 34.11 -7.73
C ILE A 452 7.90 35.00 -6.68
N THR A 453 8.39 34.39 -5.60
CA THR A 453 9.12 35.12 -4.54
C THR A 453 10.61 35.11 -4.85
N CYS A 454 11.25 36.27 -4.86
CA CYS A 454 12.64 36.45 -5.26
C CYS A 454 13.39 37.47 -4.40
N VAL A 455 14.69 37.53 -4.55
CA VAL A 455 15.59 38.53 -3.91
C VAL A 455 16.06 39.60 -4.87
N ASP A 456 15.70 39.49 -6.16
CA ASP A 456 16.04 40.42 -7.23
C ASP A 456 14.96 40.35 -8.30
N SER A 457 13.91 41.13 -8.11
CA SER A 457 12.79 41.19 -9.04
C SER A 457 13.11 41.96 -10.33
N GLU A 458 14.11 42.87 -10.30
CA GLU A 458 14.53 43.61 -11.48
C GLU A 458 15.13 42.67 -12.54
N ARG A 459 15.93 41.70 -12.10
CA ARG A 459 16.49 40.66 -12.98
C ARG A 459 15.37 39.79 -13.59
N MET A 460 14.33 39.48 -12.85
CA MET A 460 13.18 38.74 -13.38
C MET A 460 12.39 39.58 -14.37
N MET A 461 12.36 40.90 -14.21
CA MET A 461 11.71 41.82 -15.13
C MET A 461 12.42 41.91 -16.51
N GLU A 462 13.72 41.53 -16.61
CA GLU A 462 14.37 41.39 -17.90
C GLU A 462 13.74 40.34 -18.81
N ARG A 463 13.03 39.35 -18.21
CA ARG A 463 12.28 38.28 -18.89
C ARG A 463 10.79 38.61 -19.09
N LYS A 464 10.38 39.85 -18.91
CA LYS A 464 8.99 40.29 -18.96
C LYS A 464 8.26 39.79 -20.20
N ASP A 465 8.85 39.95 -21.38
CA ASP A 465 8.18 39.59 -22.65
C ASP A 465 7.94 38.07 -22.77
N GLU A 466 8.85 37.24 -22.22
CA GLU A 466 8.66 35.79 -22.13
C GLU A 466 7.45 35.46 -21.24
N PHE A 467 7.37 36.09 -20.05
CA PHE A 467 6.24 35.89 -19.14
C PHE A 467 4.92 36.34 -19.74
N LEU A 468 4.85 37.54 -20.35
CA LEU A 468 3.65 38.03 -20.98
C LEU A 468 3.16 37.11 -22.11
N SER A 469 4.09 36.52 -22.88
CA SER A 469 3.74 35.57 -23.93
C SER A 469 3.11 34.28 -23.36
N VAL A 470 3.68 33.73 -22.30
CA VAL A 470 3.13 32.54 -21.63
C VAL A 470 1.79 32.86 -20.95
N MET A 471 1.68 34.01 -20.30
CA MET A 471 0.44 34.48 -19.67
C MET A 471 -0.68 34.64 -20.71
N GLN A 472 -0.42 35.23 -21.89
CA GLN A 472 -1.41 35.37 -22.95
C GLN A 472 -1.91 34.01 -23.44
N LYS A 473 -0.99 33.09 -23.71
CA LYS A 473 -1.35 31.71 -24.11
C LYS A 473 -2.22 31.02 -23.06
N THR A 474 -1.87 31.14 -21.79
CA THR A 474 -2.62 30.52 -20.67
C THR A 474 -4.02 31.17 -20.53
N MET A 475 -4.08 32.47 -20.67
CA MET A 475 -5.35 33.24 -20.62
C MET A 475 -6.31 32.80 -21.73
N ASP A 476 -5.83 32.64 -22.96
CA ASP A 476 -6.61 32.18 -24.11
C ASP A 476 -7.05 30.71 -23.94
N GLU A 477 -6.17 29.82 -23.47
CA GLU A 477 -6.49 28.39 -23.26
C GLU A 477 -7.51 28.15 -22.15
N ARG A 478 -7.50 28.96 -21.08
CA ARG A 478 -8.37 28.80 -19.92
C ARG A 478 -9.58 29.75 -19.88
N GLY A 479 -9.66 30.70 -20.81
CA GLY A 479 -10.75 31.64 -20.89
C GLY A 479 -10.77 32.68 -19.75
N TYR A 480 -9.60 33.04 -19.22
CA TYR A 480 -9.53 34.03 -18.14
C TYR A 480 -9.79 35.45 -18.63
N THR A 481 -10.49 36.23 -17.79
CA THR A 481 -10.70 37.65 -17.99
C THR A 481 -9.54 38.51 -17.51
N LEU A 482 -8.74 37.98 -16.57
CA LEU A 482 -7.57 38.65 -16.00
C LEU A 482 -6.49 37.59 -15.66
N MET A 483 -5.24 37.95 -15.90
CA MET A 483 -4.12 37.14 -15.45
C MET A 483 -3.05 38.02 -14.82
N ILE A 484 -2.54 37.62 -13.67
CA ILE A 484 -1.59 38.38 -12.86
C ILE A 484 -0.39 37.49 -12.55
N LEU A 485 0.82 38.03 -12.75
CA LEU A 485 2.05 37.45 -12.21
C LEU A 485 2.66 38.44 -11.21
N MET A 486 2.84 37.97 -10.00
CA MET A 486 3.50 38.71 -8.92
C MET A 486 4.99 38.29 -8.86
N LEU A 487 5.88 39.20 -9.16
CA LEU A 487 7.33 39.03 -8.90
C LEU A 487 7.62 39.73 -7.56
N THR A 488 7.51 38.96 -6.47
CA THR A 488 7.58 39.47 -5.09
C THR A 488 9.03 39.53 -4.65
N ASP A 489 9.54 40.74 -4.47
CA ASP A 489 10.90 40.98 -4.01
C ASP A 489 10.95 41.10 -2.50
N VAL A 490 11.65 40.16 -1.87
CA VAL A 490 11.77 40.09 -0.42
C VAL A 490 12.63 41.24 0.13
N LEU A 491 13.64 41.70 -0.62
CA LEU A 491 14.53 42.78 -0.18
C LEU A 491 13.90 44.15 -0.38
N LEU A 492 13.20 44.37 -1.48
CA LEU A 492 12.48 45.62 -1.77
C LEU A 492 11.14 45.76 -1.00
N GLU A 493 10.70 44.67 -0.32
CA GLU A 493 9.41 44.63 0.39
C GLU A 493 8.23 45.01 -0.51
N GLY A 494 8.21 44.53 -1.76
CA GLY A 494 7.19 44.87 -2.72
C GLY A 494 7.11 43.86 -3.85
N THR A 495 6.15 44.08 -4.76
CA THR A 495 5.91 43.19 -5.87
C THR A 495 5.91 43.99 -7.19
N HIS A 496 6.73 43.56 -8.15
CA HIS A 496 6.49 43.90 -9.56
C HIS A 496 5.36 43.04 -10.08
N LEU A 497 4.26 43.68 -10.44
CA LEU A 497 3.05 43.01 -10.93
C LEU A 497 3.03 43.11 -12.45
N LEU A 498 3.00 41.95 -13.13
CA LEU A 498 2.67 41.87 -14.55
C LEU A 498 1.23 41.43 -14.68
N TYR A 499 0.49 41.98 -15.64
CA TYR A 499 -0.92 41.66 -15.84
C TYR A 499 -1.29 41.63 -17.33
N LEU A 500 -2.32 40.84 -17.62
CA LEU A 500 -3.04 40.83 -18.89
C LEU A 500 -4.54 40.86 -18.57
N GLY A 501 -5.30 41.61 -19.32
CA GLY A 501 -6.74 41.88 -19.14
C GLY A 501 -7.02 43.36 -19.00
N ASP A 502 -8.15 43.68 -18.35
CA ASP A 502 -8.62 45.08 -18.23
C ASP A 502 -7.75 45.88 -17.25
N GLU A 503 -7.12 46.95 -17.77
CA GLU A 503 -6.27 47.90 -17.02
C GLU A 503 -7.03 48.64 -15.92
N ASP A 504 -8.31 48.90 -16.14
CA ASP A 504 -9.13 49.61 -15.17
C ASP A 504 -9.31 48.81 -13.88
N ILE A 505 -9.37 47.47 -13.98
CA ILE A 505 -9.43 46.57 -12.83
C ILE A 505 -8.19 46.75 -11.96
N ILE A 506 -7.00 46.70 -12.57
CA ILE A 506 -5.73 46.83 -11.84
C ILE A 506 -5.58 48.22 -11.24
N THR A 507 -5.92 49.26 -12.00
CA THR A 507 -5.86 50.66 -11.54
C THR A 507 -6.80 50.90 -10.35
N GLN A 508 -8.02 50.40 -10.40
CA GLN A 508 -9.00 50.55 -9.33
C GLN A 508 -8.66 49.74 -8.10
N ALA A 509 -8.21 48.49 -8.29
CA ALA A 509 -7.87 47.60 -7.17
C ALA A 509 -6.65 48.10 -6.38
N PHE A 510 -5.64 48.60 -7.06
CA PHE A 510 -4.35 48.94 -6.43
C PHE A 510 -4.03 50.42 -6.35
N GLY A 511 -4.76 51.29 -7.02
CA GLY A 511 -4.58 52.76 -6.99
C GLY A 511 -3.26 53.22 -7.62
N VAL A 512 -2.73 52.50 -8.59
CA VAL A 512 -1.43 52.72 -9.19
C VAL A 512 -1.48 53.11 -10.65
N LYS A 513 -0.44 53.80 -11.13
CA LYS A 513 -0.27 54.08 -12.55
C LYS A 513 0.38 52.87 -13.24
N LEU A 514 -0.23 52.42 -14.31
CA LEU A 514 0.24 51.34 -15.12
C LEU A 514 1.21 51.81 -16.19
N LYS A 515 2.17 51.01 -16.50
CA LYS A 515 3.10 51.23 -17.60
C LYS A 515 3.44 49.89 -18.25
N ASP A 516 3.02 49.72 -19.49
CA ASP A 516 3.44 48.60 -20.31
C ASP A 516 3.18 47.24 -19.64
N HIS A 517 1.91 46.98 -19.23
CA HIS A 517 1.43 45.79 -18.52
C HIS A 517 2.09 45.54 -17.16
N THR A 518 2.71 46.56 -16.55
CA THR A 518 3.38 46.40 -15.25
C THR A 518 3.12 47.54 -14.29
N CYS A 519 3.23 47.25 -12.99
CA CYS A 519 3.36 48.24 -11.94
C CYS A 519 4.18 47.67 -10.78
N PHE A 520 4.71 48.54 -9.92
CA PHE A 520 5.33 48.16 -8.66
C PHE A 520 4.41 48.48 -7.50
N LEU A 521 4.16 47.51 -6.65
CA LEU A 521 3.30 47.62 -5.47
C LEU A 521 4.17 47.53 -4.20
N PRO A 522 4.55 48.68 -3.60
CA PRO A 522 5.34 48.68 -2.38
C PRO A 522 4.50 48.13 -1.19
N GLY A 523 5.12 47.31 -0.36
CA GLY A 523 4.47 46.69 0.81
C GLY A 523 3.52 45.54 0.48
N VAL A 524 3.38 45.16 -0.80
CA VAL A 524 2.57 44.00 -1.20
C VAL A 524 3.48 42.79 -1.41
N VAL A 525 3.35 41.82 -0.53
CA VAL A 525 4.19 40.59 -0.54
C VAL A 525 3.38 39.29 -0.46
N SER A 526 2.04 39.40 -0.38
CA SER A 526 1.16 38.23 -0.24
C SER A 526 -0.02 38.27 -1.18
N ARG A 527 -0.08 37.28 -2.11
CA ARG A 527 -1.24 37.06 -2.96
C ARG A 527 -2.53 36.92 -2.17
N LYS A 528 -2.55 35.96 -1.21
CA LYS A 528 -3.75 35.55 -0.45
C LYS A 528 -4.29 36.66 0.44
N LYS A 529 -3.43 37.46 1.07
CA LYS A 529 -3.83 38.43 2.09
C LYS A 529 -3.92 39.87 1.57
N GLN A 530 -3.32 40.19 0.45
CA GLN A 530 -3.27 41.56 -0.06
C GLN A 530 -3.87 41.65 -1.47
N VAL A 531 -3.43 40.84 -2.44
CA VAL A 531 -3.89 40.98 -3.83
C VAL A 531 -5.31 40.46 -4.01
N ILE A 532 -5.60 39.23 -3.57
CA ILE A 532 -6.96 38.68 -3.74
C ILE A 532 -8.04 39.46 -3.00
N PRO A 533 -7.85 39.91 -1.73
CA PRO A 533 -8.84 40.73 -1.06
C PRO A 533 -9.12 42.08 -1.77
N MET A 534 -8.10 42.71 -2.37
CA MET A 534 -8.29 43.95 -3.12
C MET A 534 -9.14 43.75 -4.38
N LEU A 535 -8.91 42.67 -5.12
CA LEU A 535 -9.74 42.28 -6.27
C LEU A 535 -11.15 41.88 -5.84
N THR A 536 -11.29 41.15 -4.75
CA THR A 536 -12.61 40.77 -4.21
C THR A 536 -13.42 41.99 -3.80
N ALA A 537 -12.79 42.98 -3.18
CA ALA A 537 -13.46 44.20 -2.77
C ALA A 537 -13.96 45.05 -3.97
N LEU A 538 -13.34 44.88 -5.15
CA LEU A 538 -13.77 45.57 -6.37
C LEU A 538 -14.99 44.89 -7.01
N TRP A 539 -15.08 43.56 -6.95
CA TRP A 539 -16.13 42.78 -7.62
C TRP A 539 -17.27 42.31 -6.69
N GLY A 540 -17.11 42.42 -5.38
CA GLY A 540 -18.10 42.07 -4.35
C GLY A 540 -18.68 43.27 -3.68
#